data_454e844446f8c3f26b7894db90e6945a
#
_entry.id   454e844446f8c3f26b7894db90e6945a
#
_cell.length_a   1.000
_cell.length_b   1.000
_cell.length_c   1.000
_cell.angle_alpha   90.00
_cell.angle_beta   90.00
_cell.angle_gamma   90.00
#
_symmetry.space_group_name_H-M   'P 1'
#
loop_
_entity.id
_entity.type
_entity.pdbx_description
1 polymer ?
#
loop_
_entity_poly.entity_id
_entity_poly.type
_entity_poly.pdbx_seq_one_letter_code
_entity_poly.pdbx_strand_id
1 'polypeptide(L)'
;MDYEVYPRVGLGPFRLGMTQEEAEKLRNRLGLPKPPDSFYLEYEEGCLSRIGLNTSENIRILYRGQDLIHTHVEDVIAVLSKESGFVCDCVDHDLADTYNFPVLGLELWREEPYHPKLLKEPGFQRMITRDPFTDYQRGWYFLQVWVQSDQFRADFPLRVCPAPDYDSWF
;
A
#
# COMPACT_ATOMS: atom_id res chain seq x y z
N MET A 1 -2.91 12.46 -12.01
CA MET A 1 -3.59 11.38 -12.76
C MET A 1 -4.24 10.45 -11.76
N ASP A 2 -5.50 10.04 -12.01
CA ASP A 2 -6.28 9.27 -11.06
C ASP A 2 -6.41 7.83 -11.53
N TYR A 3 -6.10 6.89 -10.64
CA TYR A 3 -6.22 5.46 -10.88
C TYR A 3 -7.15 4.82 -9.85
N GLU A 4 -8.26 4.28 -10.32
CA GLU A 4 -9.22 3.60 -9.46
C GLU A 4 -8.76 2.19 -9.09
N VAL A 5 -8.97 1.84 -7.83
CA VAL A 5 -8.81 0.50 -7.31
C VAL A 5 -10.13 -0.25 -7.45
N TYR A 6 -10.07 -1.41 -8.07
CA TYR A 6 -11.17 -2.37 -8.18
C TYR A 6 -10.76 -3.61 -7.38
N PRO A 7 -11.25 -3.79 -6.14
CA PRO A 7 -10.89 -4.90 -5.28
C PRO A 7 -10.97 -6.25 -5.99
N ARG A 8 -9.89 -7.03 -5.95
CA ARG A 8 -9.77 -8.35 -6.60
C ARG A 8 -9.97 -8.35 -8.12
N VAL A 9 -10.06 -7.19 -8.74
CA VAL A 9 -10.32 -7.06 -10.18
C VAL A 9 -9.19 -6.35 -10.90
N GLY A 10 -8.65 -5.25 -10.32
CA GLY A 10 -7.60 -4.52 -10.98
C GLY A 10 -7.28 -3.15 -10.39
N LEU A 11 -6.31 -2.48 -11.00
CA LEU A 11 -5.85 -1.14 -10.64
C LEU A 11 -5.65 -0.31 -11.90
N GLY A 12 -6.28 0.86 -11.95
CA GLY A 12 -6.23 1.72 -13.12
C GLY A 12 -6.70 1.01 -14.39
N PRO A 13 -5.87 0.95 -15.44
CA PRO A 13 -6.25 0.30 -16.71
C PRO A 13 -6.09 -1.22 -16.70
N PHE A 14 -5.30 -1.78 -15.77
CA PHE A 14 -4.97 -3.20 -15.75
C PHE A 14 -6.02 -4.01 -14.97
N ARG A 15 -6.23 -5.25 -15.43
CA ARG A 15 -7.14 -6.21 -14.78
C ARG A 15 -6.42 -7.52 -14.50
N LEU A 16 -6.66 -8.08 -13.33
CA LEU A 16 -6.20 -9.42 -12.99
C LEU A 16 -6.73 -10.43 -14.01
N GLY A 17 -5.94 -11.44 -14.32
CA GLY A 17 -6.24 -12.44 -15.34
C GLY A 17 -5.85 -12.05 -16.78
N MET A 18 -5.45 -10.79 -17.04
CA MET A 18 -4.87 -10.44 -18.35
C MET A 18 -3.62 -11.27 -18.62
N THR A 19 -3.45 -11.72 -19.85
CA THR A 19 -2.20 -12.32 -20.28
C THR A 19 -1.09 -11.27 -20.37
N GLN A 20 0.15 -11.71 -20.32
CA GLN A 20 1.29 -10.80 -20.46
C GLN A 20 1.24 -10.01 -21.76
N GLU A 21 0.82 -10.65 -22.87
CA GLU A 21 0.70 -10.01 -24.17
C GLU A 21 -0.36 -8.90 -24.17
N GLU A 22 -1.53 -9.15 -23.56
CA GLU A 22 -2.61 -8.16 -23.44
C GLU A 22 -2.17 -6.97 -22.59
N ALA A 23 -1.53 -7.22 -21.46
CA ALA A 23 -1.05 -6.17 -20.56
C ALA A 23 0.03 -5.29 -21.22
N GLU A 24 0.99 -5.90 -21.93
CA GLU A 24 2.03 -5.14 -22.65
C GLU A 24 1.45 -4.35 -23.84
N LYS A 25 0.50 -4.90 -24.60
CA LYS A 25 -0.22 -4.16 -25.63
C LYS A 25 -0.95 -2.96 -25.05
N LEU A 26 -1.61 -3.13 -23.90
CA LEU A 26 -2.31 -2.06 -23.21
C LEU A 26 -1.34 -0.97 -22.72
N ARG A 27 -0.23 -1.36 -22.10
CA ARG A 27 0.85 -0.46 -21.65
C ARG A 27 1.35 0.40 -22.82
N ASN A 28 1.70 -0.23 -23.93
CA ASN A 28 2.22 0.45 -25.11
C ASN A 28 1.18 1.40 -25.72
N ARG A 29 -0.07 0.97 -25.81
CA ARG A 29 -1.16 1.80 -26.34
C ARG A 29 -1.39 3.06 -25.50
N LEU A 30 -1.24 2.97 -24.20
CA LEU A 30 -1.42 4.09 -23.26
C LEU A 30 -0.15 4.92 -23.07
N GLY A 31 0.98 4.51 -23.65
CA GLY A 31 2.27 5.19 -23.47
C GLY A 31 2.78 5.16 -22.04
N LEU A 32 2.41 4.16 -21.26
CA LEU A 32 2.82 4.05 -19.86
C LEU A 32 4.28 3.61 -19.77
N PRO A 33 5.11 4.26 -18.94
CA PRO A 33 6.50 3.86 -18.74
C PRO A 33 6.59 2.47 -18.09
N LYS A 34 7.82 1.95 -18.02
CA LYS A 34 8.13 0.76 -17.21
C LYS A 34 8.41 1.14 -15.76
N PRO A 35 8.33 0.21 -14.80
CA PRO A 35 8.75 0.47 -13.43
C PRO A 35 10.19 1.06 -13.38
N PRO A 36 10.50 1.90 -12.36
CA PRO A 36 9.68 2.18 -11.18
C PRO A 36 8.59 3.26 -11.37
N ASP A 37 8.56 3.97 -12.50
CA ASP A 37 7.70 5.13 -12.73
C ASP A 37 6.30 4.78 -13.22
N SER A 38 5.88 3.53 -13.07
CA SER A 38 4.60 3.02 -13.54
C SER A 38 4.18 1.75 -12.80
N PHE A 39 3.16 1.08 -13.36
CA PHE A 39 2.62 -0.14 -12.80
C PHE A 39 3.62 -1.29 -12.79
N TYR A 40 3.72 -1.97 -11.65
CA TYR A 40 4.32 -3.28 -11.50
C TYR A 40 3.29 -4.35 -11.84
N LEU A 41 3.64 -5.28 -12.68
CA LEU A 41 2.76 -6.34 -13.15
C LEU A 41 3.44 -7.69 -12.87
N GLU A 42 2.84 -8.48 -11.99
CA GLU A 42 3.33 -9.82 -11.63
C GLU A 42 2.37 -10.87 -12.20
N TYR A 43 2.96 -11.93 -12.76
CA TYR A 43 2.23 -12.97 -13.48
C TYR A 43 2.43 -14.32 -12.81
N GLU A 44 1.34 -15.07 -12.70
CA GLU A 44 1.31 -16.46 -12.28
C GLU A 44 0.61 -17.27 -13.36
N GLU A 45 1.22 -18.40 -13.77
CA GLU A 45 0.72 -19.24 -14.86
C GLU A 45 0.40 -18.47 -16.16
N GLY A 46 1.15 -17.39 -16.44
CA GLY A 46 0.97 -16.57 -17.64
C GLY A 46 -0.14 -15.53 -17.56
N CYS A 47 -0.86 -15.45 -16.45
CA CYS A 47 -1.91 -14.49 -16.19
C CYS A 47 -1.50 -13.49 -15.11
N LEU A 48 -1.95 -12.24 -15.24
CA LEU A 48 -1.69 -11.16 -14.29
C LEU A 48 -2.36 -11.48 -12.94
N SER A 49 -1.54 -11.73 -11.93
CA SER A 49 -1.98 -12.13 -10.59
C SER A 49 -1.89 -10.98 -9.58
N ARG A 50 -1.01 -9.98 -9.86
CA ARG A 50 -0.78 -8.86 -8.97
C ARG A 50 -0.43 -7.59 -9.73
N ILE A 51 -1.00 -6.46 -9.31
CA ILE A 51 -0.81 -5.15 -9.92
C ILE A 51 -0.42 -4.17 -8.83
N GLY A 52 0.77 -3.57 -8.93
CA GLY A 52 1.27 -2.58 -7.99
C GLY A 52 1.47 -1.21 -8.63
N LEU A 53 1.36 -0.16 -7.82
CA LEU A 53 1.66 1.20 -8.23
C LEU A 53 2.27 1.97 -7.05
N ASN A 54 3.39 2.64 -7.32
CA ASN A 54 4.06 3.49 -6.36
C ASN A 54 3.43 4.88 -6.27
N THR A 55 3.61 5.53 -5.12
CA THR A 55 3.29 6.94 -4.96
C THR A 55 4.09 7.82 -5.90
N SER A 56 3.47 8.89 -6.37
CA SER A 56 4.10 9.96 -7.13
C SER A 56 3.27 11.23 -6.95
N GLU A 57 3.90 12.40 -6.98
CA GLU A 57 3.22 13.69 -6.81
C GLU A 57 2.06 13.92 -7.79
N ASN A 58 2.11 13.29 -8.97
CA ASN A 58 1.12 13.47 -10.02
C ASN A 58 0.09 12.33 -10.12
N ILE A 59 0.13 11.38 -9.20
CA ILE A 59 -0.73 10.19 -9.19
C ILE A 59 -1.57 10.20 -7.93
N ARG A 60 -2.87 9.91 -8.07
CA ARG A 60 -3.74 9.50 -6.98
C ARG A 60 -4.20 8.06 -7.21
N ILE A 61 -4.22 7.28 -6.14
CA ILE A 61 -4.76 5.93 -6.15
C ILE A 61 -6.03 5.96 -5.32
N LEU A 62 -7.16 5.81 -5.99
CA LEU A 62 -8.47 6.04 -5.39
C LEU A 62 -9.19 4.73 -5.11
N TYR A 63 -9.73 4.60 -3.92
CA TYR A 63 -10.70 3.59 -3.57
C TYR A 63 -11.97 4.25 -3.06
N ARG A 64 -13.06 4.15 -3.83
CA ARG A 64 -14.35 4.83 -3.52
C ARG A 64 -14.19 6.32 -3.22
N GLY A 65 -13.32 6.98 -3.99
CA GLY A 65 -13.03 8.40 -3.83
C GLY A 65 -12.03 8.76 -2.73
N GLN A 66 -11.60 7.79 -1.91
CA GLN A 66 -10.54 7.97 -0.92
C GLN A 66 -9.18 7.83 -1.58
N ASP A 67 -8.30 8.79 -1.45
CA ASP A 67 -6.91 8.71 -1.90
C ASP A 67 -6.10 7.88 -0.89
N LEU A 68 -5.57 6.76 -1.37
CA LEU A 68 -4.87 5.79 -0.51
C LEU A 68 -3.41 6.16 -0.22
N ILE A 69 -2.81 7.07 -1.01
CA ILE A 69 -1.38 7.41 -0.90
C ILE A 69 -1.10 8.85 -0.42
N HIS A 70 -2.10 9.73 -0.43
CA HIS A 70 -1.98 11.08 0.11
C HIS A 70 -2.86 11.32 1.35
N THR A 71 -3.36 10.25 1.94
CA THR A 71 -4.10 10.26 3.20
C THR A 71 -3.28 9.55 4.26
N HIS A 72 -3.35 9.99 5.51
CA HIS A 72 -2.63 9.34 6.60
C HIS A 72 -3.05 7.88 6.76
N VAL A 73 -2.09 7.04 7.11
CA VAL A 73 -2.26 5.58 7.16
C VAL A 73 -3.43 5.16 8.04
N GLU A 74 -3.59 5.76 9.22
CA GLU A 74 -4.70 5.45 10.14
C GLU A 74 -6.08 5.73 9.53
N ASP A 75 -6.22 6.81 8.77
CA ASP A 75 -7.48 7.15 8.10
C ASP A 75 -7.77 6.16 6.95
N VAL A 76 -6.75 5.77 6.20
CA VAL A 76 -6.87 4.75 5.15
C VAL A 76 -7.28 3.41 5.76
N ILE A 77 -6.60 2.96 6.83
CA ILE A 77 -6.92 1.72 7.54
C ILE A 77 -8.36 1.78 8.06
N ALA A 78 -8.78 2.89 8.67
CA ALA A 78 -10.14 3.05 9.19
C ALA A 78 -11.22 2.93 8.09
N VAL A 79 -10.93 3.41 6.88
CA VAL A 79 -11.85 3.27 5.73
C VAL A 79 -11.91 1.83 5.24
N LEU A 80 -10.75 1.20 4.99
CA LEU A 80 -10.68 -0.15 4.45
C LEU A 80 -11.18 -1.21 5.43
N SER A 81 -10.96 -1.00 6.74
CA SER A 81 -11.38 -1.92 7.81
C SER A 81 -12.90 -2.03 7.96
N LYS A 82 -13.67 -1.12 7.38
CA LYS A 82 -15.14 -1.22 7.34
C LYS A 82 -15.61 -2.38 6.46
N GLU A 83 -14.77 -2.82 5.52
CA GLU A 83 -15.12 -3.84 4.53
C GLU A 83 -14.24 -5.11 4.63
N SER A 84 -13.04 -4.96 5.17
CA SER A 84 -12.10 -6.07 5.31
C SER A 84 -11.33 -5.95 6.61
N GLY A 85 -11.27 -7.02 7.40
CA GLY A 85 -10.21 -7.12 8.38
C GLY A 85 -8.84 -7.07 7.67
N PHE A 86 -7.79 -6.75 8.42
CA PHE A 86 -6.43 -6.76 7.88
C PHE A 86 -5.47 -7.60 8.72
N VAL A 87 -4.38 -8.00 8.08
CA VAL A 87 -3.20 -8.58 8.72
C VAL A 87 -2.01 -7.69 8.38
N CYS A 88 -1.03 -7.59 9.27
CA CYS A 88 0.13 -6.73 9.08
C CYS A 88 1.41 -7.40 9.59
N ASP A 89 2.54 -6.87 9.18
CA ASP A 89 3.86 -7.31 9.64
C ASP A 89 4.34 -6.59 10.90
N CYS A 90 3.42 -6.13 11.73
CA CYS A 90 3.65 -5.32 12.93
C CYS A 90 5.09 -5.35 13.45
N VAL A 91 5.73 -4.22 13.40
CA VAL A 91 7.05 -3.97 14.00
C VAL A 91 6.83 -3.27 15.34
N ASP A 92 7.84 -2.73 15.95
CA ASP A 92 7.77 -2.04 17.24
C ASP A 92 6.59 -1.02 17.29
N HIS A 93 5.95 -0.94 18.44
CA HIS A 93 4.82 -0.02 18.72
C HIS A 93 3.58 -0.20 17.83
N ASP A 94 3.32 -1.43 17.40
CA ASP A 94 2.16 -1.75 16.54
C ASP A 94 2.14 -1.00 15.19
N LEU A 95 3.24 -0.34 14.81
CA LEU A 95 3.40 0.22 13.48
C LEU A 95 3.90 -0.86 12.53
N ALA A 96 3.20 -1.02 11.43
CA ALA A 96 3.56 -1.97 10.38
C ALA A 96 4.04 -1.25 9.12
N ASP A 97 4.90 -1.92 8.36
CA ASP A 97 5.28 -1.51 7.02
C ASP A 97 4.22 -1.94 6.02
N THR A 98 3.71 -3.15 6.17
CA THR A 98 2.79 -3.79 5.25
C THR A 98 1.44 -4.08 5.90
N TYR A 99 0.37 -3.67 5.23
CA TYR A 99 -1.02 -3.99 5.59
C TYR A 99 -1.69 -4.73 4.46
N ASN A 100 -2.20 -5.93 4.74
CA ASN A 100 -2.91 -6.74 3.78
C ASN A 100 -4.39 -6.86 4.18
N PHE A 101 -5.28 -6.52 3.25
CA PHE A 101 -6.74 -6.58 3.39
C PHE A 101 -7.29 -7.75 2.56
N PRO A 102 -7.37 -8.97 3.13
CA PRO A 102 -7.61 -10.18 2.34
C PRO A 102 -8.95 -10.20 1.60
N VAL A 103 -10.02 -9.62 2.18
CA VAL A 103 -11.33 -9.57 1.52
C VAL A 103 -11.32 -8.67 0.29
N LEU A 104 -10.56 -7.58 0.34
CA LEU A 104 -10.41 -6.64 -0.77
C LEU A 104 -9.34 -7.06 -1.78
N GLY A 105 -8.46 -8.00 -1.42
CA GLY A 105 -7.29 -8.33 -2.23
C GLY A 105 -6.36 -7.13 -2.39
N LEU A 106 -6.21 -6.32 -1.33
CA LEU A 106 -5.35 -5.16 -1.31
C LEU A 106 -4.17 -5.37 -0.36
N GLU A 107 -3.01 -4.91 -0.79
CA GLU A 107 -1.84 -4.76 0.06
C GLU A 107 -1.34 -3.33 -0.07
N LEU A 108 -1.05 -2.70 1.07
CA LEU A 108 -0.50 -1.36 1.14
C LEU A 108 0.81 -1.39 1.91
N TRP A 109 1.81 -0.72 1.37
CA TRP A 109 3.15 -0.69 1.93
C TRP A 109 3.65 0.74 2.16
N ARG A 110 4.41 0.93 3.24
CA ARG A 110 5.14 2.16 3.54
C ARG A 110 6.54 1.84 4.03
N GLU A 111 7.44 2.76 3.89
CA GLU A 111 8.81 2.68 4.41
C GLU A 111 8.89 3.45 5.73
N GLU A 112 9.69 2.93 6.68
CA GLU A 112 9.94 3.59 7.96
C GLU A 112 8.66 4.11 8.65
N PRO A 113 7.82 3.23 9.21
CA PRO A 113 6.52 3.60 9.74
C PRO A 113 6.62 4.74 10.76
N TYR A 114 5.85 5.78 10.54
CA TYR A 114 5.79 6.95 11.39
C TYR A 114 4.38 7.24 11.88
N HIS A 115 4.31 7.70 13.12
CA HIS A 115 3.11 8.31 13.71
C HIS A 115 3.57 9.45 14.64
N PRO A 116 2.85 10.61 14.71
CA PRO A 116 3.25 11.75 15.55
C PRO A 116 3.45 11.43 17.02
N LYS A 117 2.81 10.38 17.54
CA LYS A 117 3.01 9.93 18.94
C LYS A 117 4.43 9.47 19.23
N LEU A 118 5.18 9.01 18.22
CA LEU A 118 6.61 8.67 18.38
C LEU A 118 7.46 9.85 18.85
N LEU A 119 7.01 11.08 18.57
CA LEU A 119 7.69 12.30 19.06
C LEU A 119 7.76 12.39 20.59
N LYS A 120 6.94 11.63 21.30
CA LYS A 120 7.00 11.54 22.77
C LYS A 120 8.06 10.58 23.27
N GLU A 121 8.57 9.71 22.40
CA GLU A 121 9.60 8.73 22.78
C GLU A 121 11.00 9.32 22.78
N PRO A 122 11.74 9.25 23.89
CA PRO A 122 13.10 9.78 23.97
C PRO A 122 14.07 9.11 22.99
N GLY A 123 13.82 7.85 22.63
CA GLY A 123 14.61 7.12 21.63
C GLY A 123 14.44 7.74 20.24
N PHE A 124 13.21 7.94 19.82
CA PHE A 124 12.86 8.53 18.55
C PHE A 124 13.34 9.98 18.45
N GLN A 125 13.16 10.78 19.51
CA GLN A 125 13.67 12.17 19.55
C GLN A 125 15.19 12.25 19.31
N ARG A 126 15.97 11.29 19.80
CA ARG A 126 17.41 11.22 19.53
C ARG A 126 17.74 10.87 18.09
N MET A 127 16.89 10.06 17.43
CA MET A 127 17.08 9.71 16.02
C MET A 127 16.83 10.90 15.11
N ILE A 128 15.71 11.59 15.27
CA ILE A 128 15.35 12.74 14.40
C ILE A 128 16.26 13.95 14.54
N THR A 129 17.11 14.02 15.59
CA THR A 129 18.15 15.06 15.69
C THR A 129 19.34 14.82 14.75
N ARG A 130 19.47 13.62 14.18
CA ARG A 130 20.56 13.25 13.27
C ARG A 130 20.13 13.25 11.81
N ASP A 131 18.88 12.96 11.54
CA ASP A 131 18.33 12.81 10.19
C ASP A 131 17.20 13.82 9.95
N PRO A 132 16.97 14.27 8.71
CA PRO A 132 15.89 15.21 8.39
C PRO A 132 14.54 14.65 8.84
N PHE A 133 13.85 15.37 9.72
CA PHE A 133 12.51 14.96 10.21
C PHE A 133 11.49 14.75 9.09
N THR A 134 11.66 15.46 7.98
CA THR A 134 10.80 15.30 6.79
C THR A 134 10.83 13.91 6.22
N ASP A 135 11.92 13.16 6.35
CA ASP A 135 12.02 11.80 5.82
C ASP A 135 11.15 10.85 6.64
N TYR A 136 11.13 11.00 7.98
CA TYR A 136 10.24 10.21 8.83
C TYR A 136 8.75 10.51 8.57
N GLN A 137 8.40 11.75 8.27
CA GLN A 137 7.01 12.12 7.97
C GLN A 137 6.44 11.38 6.75
N ARG A 138 7.28 10.95 5.82
CA ARG A 138 6.86 10.12 4.68
C ARG A 138 6.28 8.79 5.12
N GLY A 139 6.80 8.20 6.18
CA GLY A 139 6.28 6.96 6.78
C GLY A 139 4.88 7.09 7.36
N TRP A 140 4.27 8.28 7.39
CA TRP A 140 2.86 8.49 7.75
C TRP A 140 1.90 8.27 6.58
N TYR A 141 2.42 7.94 5.40
CA TYR A 141 1.66 7.69 4.18
C TYR A 141 2.07 6.35 3.57
N PHE A 142 1.14 5.73 2.85
CA PHE A 142 1.50 4.58 2.04
C PHE A 142 2.26 5.02 0.79
N LEU A 143 3.29 4.27 0.44
CA LEU A 143 4.12 4.52 -0.73
C LEU A 143 3.76 3.62 -1.90
N GLN A 144 3.07 2.52 -1.64
CA GLN A 144 2.71 1.56 -2.64
C GLN A 144 1.37 0.90 -2.34
N VAL A 145 0.59 0.68 -3.39
CA VAL A 145 -0.68 -0.05 -3.35
C VAL A 145 -0.61 -1.21 -4.33
N TRP A 146 -1.00 -2.39 -3.86
CA TRP A 146 -1.13 -3.59 -4.67
C TRP A 146 -2.56 -4.11 -4.67
N VAL A 147 -3.01 -4.55 -5.85
CA VAL A 147 -4.22 -5.34 -6.02
C VAL A 147 -3.82 -6.74 -6.43
N GLN A 148 -4.35 -7.75 -5.76
CA GLN A 148 -3.96 -9.13 -5.97
C GLN A 148 -5.18 -10.05 -6.10
N SER A 149 -4.99 -11.19 -6.80
CA SER A 149 -5.99 -12.24 -6.93
C SER A 149 -6.11 -13.05 -5.63
N ASP A 150 -7.17 -13.89 -5.54
CA ASP A 150 -7.37 -14.82 -4.43
C ASP A 150 -6.25 -15.86 -4.30
N GLN A 151 -5.57 -16.15 -5.40
CA GLN A 151 -4.52 -17.14 -5.47
C GLN A 151 -3.19 -16.64 -4.92
N PHE A 152 -2.97 -15.33 -4.95
CA PHE A 152 -1.75 -14.74 -4.41
C PHE A 152 -1.80 -14.79 -2.88
N ARG A 153 -0.93 -15.58 -2.29
CA ARG A 153 -0.68 -15.59 -0.85
C ARG A 153 0.66 -14.93 -0.60
N ALA A 154 0.70 -14.01 0.36
CA ALA A 154 1.97 -13.48 0.80
C ALA A 154 2.88 -14.62 1.29
N ASP A 155 4.10 -14.71 0.78
CA ASP A 155 5.10 -15.71 1.19
C ASP A 155 5.58 -15.50 2.65
N PHE A 156 5.13 -14.44 3.30
CA PHE A 156 5.49 -14.10 4.65
C PHE A 156 4.38 -14.46 5.64
N PRO A 157 4.72 -14.97 6.83
CA PRO A 157 3.75 -15.21 7.88
C PRO A 157 3.23 -13.86 8.40
N LEU A 158 2.19 -13.36 7.76
CA LEU A 158 1.50 -12.17 8.25
C LEU A 158 0.85 -12.50 9.58
N ARG A 159 1.10 -11.67 10.58
CA ARG A 159 0.46 -11.78 11.89
C ARG A 159 -0.88 -11.08 11.84
N VAL A 160 -1.89 -11.69 12.45
CA VAL A 160 -3.12 -10.97 12.77
C VAL A 160 -2.75 -9.97 13.85
N CYS A 161 -2.59 -8.73 13.46
CA CYS A 161 -2.41 -7.65 14.42
C CYS A 161 -3.78 -7.10 14.79
N PRO A 162 -4.08 -6.86 16.08
CA PRO A 162 -5.19 -6.02 16.43
C PRO A 162 -5.02 -4.68 15.74
N ALA A 163 -6.13 -4.03 15.37
CA ALA A 163 -6.06 -2.66 14.88
C ALA A 163 -5.23 -1.82 15.86
N PRO A 164 -4.22 -1.08 15.39
CA PRO A 164 -3.36 -0.32 16.28
C PRO A 164 -4.24 0.61 17.12
N ASP A 165 -4.26 0.40 18.43
CA ASP A 165 -4.90 1.35 19.35
C ASP A 165 -3.95 2.51 19.59
N TYR A 166 -3.92 3.44 18.65
CA TYR A 166 -3.11 4.63 18.74
C TYR A 166 -3.43 5.50 19.96
N ASP A 167 -4.59 5.31 20.61
CA ASP A 167 -4.97 6.04 21.80
C ASP A 167 -4.37 5.42 23.07
N SER A 168 -4.03 4.14 23.06
CA SER A 168 -3.35 3.47 24.20
C SER A 168 -1.84 3.72 24.25
N TRP A 169 -1.25 4.31 23.22
CA TRP A 169 0.17 4.66 23.21
C TRP A 169 0.40 5.89 24.07
N PHE A 170 1.18 5.74 25.15
CA PHE A 170 1.53 6.79 26.11
C PHE A 170 0.41 7.19 27.09
#